data_a7aeee662ab060b3c71a6c2520a7d9fe
#
_entry.id   a7aeee662ab060b3c71a6c2520a7d9fe
#
_cell.length_a   1.000
_cell.length_b   1.000
_cell.length_c   1.000
_cell.angle_alpha   90.00
_cell.angle_beta   90.00
_cell.angle_gamma   90.00
#
_symmetry.space_group_name_H-M   'P 1'
#
loop_
_entity.id
_entity.type
_entity.pdbx_description
1 polymer ?
#
loop_
_entity_poly.entity_id
_entity_poly.type
_entity_poly.pdbx_seq_one_letter_code
_entity_poly.pdbx_strand_id
1 'polypeptide(L)'
;AQPLIITLSTEAGRQSAQYDFAALDELYGQYGSLLAQALESAETPQTCTRTEFYAALRGTGAAFCFPGAISPSVLGAWLNVRAPEGGQAQWYVLAQEEDGVTLYLAGEQFSAAKTALPAQSLTAQLETAVPDGSFFAFEAGQEPYAALDGLSLISAQSAQVSTGQSANPCDARFISALAAQIGINPYGDARFVDNDGTTSFTETTHALSVTAGGRVSFQVSEPLERFQSAADSRESRVEAARELLSTISGGTLGEARLYLTDVSEQDGQTVCTFAYFLNGVYVSAIEPAA
;
A
#
# COMPACT_ATOMS: atom_id res chain seq x y z
N ALA A 1 -7.10 0.00 1.10
CA ALA A 1 -5.70 -0.38 1.33
C ALA A 1 -5.64 -1.84 1.72
N GLN A 2 -4.71 -2.58 1.15
CA GLN A 2 -4.48 -3.97 1.53
C GLN A 2 -3.01 -4.13 1.88
N PRO A 3 -2.66 -4.87 2.95
CA PRO A 3 -1.28 -5.20 3.27
C PRO A 3 -0.71 -6.23 2.28
N LEU A 4 0.63 -6.30 2.19
CA LEU A 4 1.37 -7.35 1.47
C LEU A 4 1.76 -8.52 2.37
N ILE A 5 1.75 -8.31 3.68
CA ILE A 5 2.00 -9.34 4.68
C ILE A 5 0.98 -9.18 5.80
N ILE A 6 0.39 -10.29 6.20
CA ILE A 6 -0.41 -10.38 7.43
C ILE A 6 0.17 -11.50 8.26
N THR A 7 0.34 -11.28 9.56
CA THR A 7 0.71 -12.33 10.50
C THR A 7 -0.21 -12.31 11.71
N LEU A 8 -0.59 -13.50 12.15
CA LEU A 8 -1.39 -13.74 13.34
C LEU A 8 -0.54 -14.56 14.29
N SER A 9 -0.22 -14.02 15.46
CA SER A 9 0.63 -14.66 16.46
C SER A 9 -0.23 -15.09 17.65
N THR A 10 -0.06 -16.33 18.08
CA THR A 10 -0.71 -16.92 19.25
C THR A 10 0.35 -17.66 20.09
N GLU A 11 -0.01 -18.16 21.25
CA GLU A 11 0.87 -19.02 22.04
C GLU A 11 1.23 -20.32 21.29
N ALA A 12 0.36 -20.81 20.39
CA ALA A 12 0.61 -22.00 19.59
C ALA A 12 1.59 -21.77 18.44
N GLY A 13 1.86 -20.52 18.08
CA GLY A 13 2.73 -20.15 16.96
C GLY A 13 2.13 -19.07 16.08
N ARG A 14 2.66 -18.94 14.86
CA ARG A 14 2.28 -17.91 13.92
C ARG A 14 1.66 -18.50 12.66
N GLN A 15 0.58 -17.88 12.18
CA GLN A 15 0.03 -18.01 10.85
C GLN A 15 0.42 -16.78 10.03
N SER A 16 0.74 -16.94 8.76
CA SER A 16 1.07 -15.81 7.89
C SER A 16 0.45 -15.93 6.50
N ALA A 17 0.27 -14.78 5.85
CA ALA A 17 0.03 -14.69 4.43
C ALA A 17 0.99 -13.67 3.81
N GLN A 18 1.69 -14.10 2.78
CA GLN A 18 2.52 -13.27 1.88
C GLN A 18 2.62 -13.97 0.53
N TYR A 19 2.91 -13.24 -0.54
CA TYR A 19 3.08 -13.78 -1.90
C TYR A 19 1.86 -14.55 -2.46
N ASP A 20 0.69 -14.38 -1.85
CA ASP A 20 -0.58 -14.97 -2.27
C ASP A 20 -1.71 -13.98 -1.99
N PHE A 21 -2.24 -13.35 -3.04
CA PHE A 21 -3.31 -12.37 -2.90
C PHE A 21 -4.62 -12.96 -2.40
N ALA A 22 -4.91 -14.24 -2.70
CA ALA A 22 -6.14 -14.87 -2.23
C ALA A 22 -6.09 -15.09 -0.71
N ALA A 23 -4.97 -15.61 -0.21
CA ALA A 23 -4.75 -15.78 1.23
C ALA A 23 -4.71 -14.41 1.97
N LEU A 24 -4.09 -13.40 1.38
CA LEU A 24 -4.07 -12.04 1.93
C LEU A 24 -5.49 -11.44 2.00
N ASP A 25 -6.30 -11.61 0.94
CA ASP A 25 -7.69 -11.11 0.91
C ASP A 25 -8.55 -11.81 1.96
N GLU A 26 -8.39 -13.12 2.13
CA GLU A 26 -9.10 -13.89 3.13
C GLU A 26 -8.77 -13.40 4.55
N LEU A 27 -7.48 -13.34 4.91
CA LEU A 27 -7.06 -12.85 6.21
C LEU A 27 -7.42 -11.37 6.42
N TYR A 28 -7.26 -10.53 5.41
CA TYR A 28 -7.63 -9.12 5.55
C TYR A 28 -9.14 -8.93 5.67
N GLY A 29 -9.94 -9.70 4.97
CA GLY A 29 -11.41 -9.73 5.13
C GLY A 29 -11.83 -10.11 6.56
N GLN A 30 -11.10 -11.02 7.18
CA GLN A 30 -11.38 -11.50 8.53
C GLN A 30 -10.86 -10.55 9.63
N TYR A 31 -9.65 -10.00 9.49
CA TYR A 31 -8.95 -9.26 10.56
C TYR A 31 -8.81 -7.76 10.31
N GLY A 32 -9.12 -7.27 9.11
CA GLY A 32 -9.00 -5.83 8.79
C GLY A 32 -9.90 -4.93 9.64
N SER A 33 -11.03 -5.45 10.10
CA SER A 33 -11.92 -4.72 11.02
C SER A 33 -11.29 -4.48 12.40
N LEU A 34 -10.39 -5.36 12.87
CA LEU A 34 -9.63 -5.14 14.11
C LEU A 34 -8.67 -3.96 13.96
N LEU A 35 -7.98 -3.89 12.81
CA LEU A 35 -7.09 -2.77 12.52
C LEU A 35 -7.86 -1.45 12.47
N ALA A 36 -9.04 -1.44 11.84
CA ALA A 36 -9.91 -0.26 11.79
C ALA A 36 -10.34 0.18 13.20
N GLN A 37 -10.83 -0.73 14.04
CA GLN A 37 -11.25 -0.44 15.42
C GLN A 37 -10.07 0.04 16.28
N ALA A 38 -8.89 -0.56 16.12
CA ALA A 38 -7.70 -0.14 16.84
C ALA A 38 -7.29 1.28 16.42
N LEU A 39 -7.28 1.60 15.13
CA LEU A 39 -6.98 2.94 14.62
C LEU A 39 -7.99 3.98 15.11
N GLU A 40 -9.29 3.65 15.10
CA GLU A 40 -10.35 4.56 15.54
C GLU A 40 -10.25 4.92 17.02
N SER A 41 -9.82 3.96 17.85
CA SER A 41 -9.72 4.12 19.30
C SER A 41 -8.32 4.41 19.79
N ALA A 42 -7.33 4.47 18.92
CA ALA A 42 -5.94 4.72 19.30
C ALA A 42 -5.75 6.14 19.86
N GLU A 43 -5.01 6.22 20.95
CA GLU A 43 -4.47 7.48 21.44
C GLU A 43 -3.39 8.02 20.48
N THR A 44 -2.89 9.22 20.74
CA THR A 44 -1.76 9.77 19.97
C THR A 44 -0.52 8.89 20.17
N PRO A 45 0.08 8.35 19.09
CA PRO A 45 1.24 7.49 19.18
C PRO A 45 2.41 8.16 19.89
N GLN A 46 3.05 7.42 20.81
CA GLN A 46 4.24 7.83 21.53
C GLN A 46 5.44 7.00 21.07
N THR A 47 6.63 7.58 21.04
CA THR A 47 7.84 6.86 20.66
C THR A 47 8.06 5.66 21.58
N CYS A 48 8.36 4.50 21.02
CA CYS A 48 8.77 3.30 21.72
C CYS A 48 10.13 2.80 21.21
N THR A 49 10.72 1.85 21.91
CA THR A 49 11.98 1.25 21.47
C THR A 49 11.75 0.11 20.47
N ARG A 50 12.79 -0.20 19.68
CA ARG A 50 12.79 -1.39 18.82
C ARG A 50 12.54 -2.68 19.61
N THR A 51 13.07 -2.76 20.84
CA THR A 51 12.92 -3.93 21.71
C THR A 51 11.47 -4.14 22.12
N GLU A 52 10.75 -3.07 22.47
CA GLU A 52 9.31 -3.12 22.77
C GLU A 52 8.50 -3.52 21.55
N PHE A 53 8.80 -2.95 20.39
CA PHE A 53 8.15 -3.32 19.14
C PHE A 53 8.37 -4.81 18.79
N TYR A 54 9.58 -5.32 18.93
CA TYR A 54 9.88 -6.74 18.68
C TYR A 54 9.24 -7.67 19.72
N ALA A 55 9.09 -7.21 20.97
CA ALA A 55 8.34 -7.96 21.98
C ALA A 55 6.85 -8.05 21.60
N ALA A 56 6.25 -6.95 21.12
CA ALA A 56 4.89 -6.93 20.62
C ALA A 56 4.67 -7.92 19.44
N LEU A 57 5.61 -8.00 18.51
CA LEU A 57 5.55 -8.96 17.39
C LEU A 57 5.68 -10.43 17.83
N ARG A 58 6.36 -10.71 18.95
CA ARG A 58 6.44 -12.07 19.52
C ARG A 58 5.21 -12.46 20.30
N GLY A 59 4.52 -11.48 20.87
CA GLY A 59 3.33 -11.69 21.70
C GLY A 59 2.12 -12.13 20.88
N THR A 60 1.02 -12.37 21.58
CA THR A 60 -0.29 -12.62 20.95
C THR A 60 -0.76 -11.35 20.25
N GLY A 61 -1.04 -11.46 18.94
CA GLY A 61 -1.41 -10.30 18.16
C GLY A 61 -1.56 -10.51 16.67
N ALA A 62 -1.87 -9.43 15.97
CA ALA A 62 -1.96 -9.39 14.51
C ALA A 62 -1.06 -8.29 13.95
N ALA A 63 -0.32 -8.56 12.89
CA ALA A 63 0.50 -7.55 12.24
C ALA A 63 0.19 -7.44 10.74
N PHE A 64 0.21 -6.21 10.25
CA PHE A 64 -0.10 -5.83 8.88
C PHE A 64 1.05 -5.02 8.31
N CYS A 65 1.67 -5.51 7.23
CA CYS A 65 2.73 -4.80 6.52
C CYS A 65 2.21 -4.26 5.20
N PHE A 66 2.30 -2.97 5.01
CA PHE A 66 1.96 -2.30 3.76
C PHE A 66 3.20 -2.12 2.88
N PRO A 67 3.07 -2.03 1.55
CA PRO A 67 4.22 -1.91 0.63
C PRO A 67 4.98 -0.60 0.79
N GLY A 68 4.34 0.43 1.32
CA GLY A 68 4.93 1.73 1.62
C GLY A 68 4.57 2.21 3.02
N ALA A 69 5.30 3.20 3.49
CA ALA A 69 4.97 3.85 4.74
C ALA A 69 3.74 4.76 4.57
N ILE A 70 2.70 4.52 5.35
CA ILE A 70 1.41 5.22 5.32
C ILE A 70 1.18 5.81 6.71
N SER A 71 0.65 7.03 6.79
CA SER A 71 0.27 7.59 8.11
C SER A 71 -1.01 6.92 8.63
N PRO A 72 -1.20 6.83 9.97
CA PRO A 72 -2.44 6.32 10.55
C PRO A 72 -3.68 7.04 10.04
N SER A 73 -3.62 8.36 9.84
CA SER A 73 -4.72 9.18 9.32
C SER A 73 -5.12 8.79 7.87
N VAL A 74 -4.15 8.57 6.98
CA VAL A 74 -4.41 8.09 5.61
C VAL A 74 -5.01 6.68 5.62
N LEU A 75 -4.43 5.78 6.42
CA LEU A 75 -4.94 4.41 6.54
C LEU A 75 -6.35 4.39 7.13
N GLY A 76 -6.61 5.21 8.17
CA GLY A 76 -7.92 5.37 8.77
C GLY A 76 -8.97 5.86 7.77
N ALA A 77 -8.63 6.88 6.96
CA ALA A 77 -9.50 7.37 5.90
C ALA A 77 -9.88 6.26 4.89
N TRP A 78 -8.93 5.40 4.53
CA TRP A 78 -9.20 4.26 3.65
C TRP A 78 -10.05 3.15 4.30
N LEU A 79 -10.03 3.06 5.62
CA LEU A 79 -10.84 2.12 6.40
C LEU A 79 -12.17 2.75 6.87
N ASN A 80 -12.46 4.00 6.47
CA ASN A 80 -13.62 4.79 6.88
C ASN A 80 -13.72 5.00 8.41
N VAL A 81 -12.56 5.17 9.07
CA VAL A 81 -12.47 5.48 10.50
C VAL A 81 -11.60 6.71 10.71
N ARG A 82 -11.82 7.40 11.82
CA ARG A 82 -10.95 8.50 12.24
C ARG A 82 -9.78 7.92 13.02
N ALA A 83 -8.57 8.10 12.52
CA ALA A 83 -7.35 7.69 13.19
C ALA A 83 -6.55 8.90 13.71
N PRO A 84 -5.67 8.72 14.71
CA PRO A 84 -4.84 9.80 15.23
C PRO A 84 -3.82 10.25 14.17
N GLU A 85 -3.38 11.49 14.29
CA GLU A 85 -2.19 11.96 13.59
C GLU A 85 -0.96 11.19 14.06
N GLY A 86 -0.04 10.89 13.15
CA GLY A 86 1.17 10.14 13.48
C GLY A 86 2.17 10.10 12.32
N GLY A 87 3.37 9.63 12.62
CA GLY A 87 4.39 9.37 11.61
C GLY A 87 3.96 8.29 10.61
N GLN A 88 4.62 8.26 9.46
CA GLN A 88 4.40 7.20 8.48
C GLN A 88 4.93 5.87 9.01
N ALA A 89 4.16 4.80 8.83
CA ALA A 89 4.53 3.45 9.22
C ALA A 89 4.25 2.45 8.09
N GLN A 90 5.11 1.48 7.96
CA GLN A 90 4.93 0.35 7.07
C GLN A 90 4.29 -0.83 7.79
N TRP A 91 4.60 -0.99 9.08
CA TRP A 91 4.03 -2.03 9.93
C TRP A 91 3.05 -1.46 10.95
N TYR A 92 1.92 -2.12 11.07
CA TYR A 92 0.87 -1.88 12.05
C TYR A 92 0.65 -3.18 12.83
N VAL A 93 0.96 -3.18 14.12
CA VAL A 93 0.93 -4.38 14.97
C VAL A 93 -0.05 -4.17 16.12
N LEU A 94 -1.05 -5.02 16.21
CA LEU A 94 -1.97 -5.10 17.32
C LEU A 94 -1.44 -6.14 18.30
N ALA A 95 -0.94 -5.73 19.42
CA ALA A 95 -0.42 -6.63 20.44
C ALA A 95 -1.33 -6.65 21.67
N GLN A 96 -1.57 -7.85 22.17
CA GLN A 96 -2.25 -8.04 23.45
C GLN A 96 -1.30 -7.66 24.58
N GLU A 97 -1.74 -6.75 25.44
CA GLU A 97 -1.06 -6.33 26.68
C GLU A 97 -1.95 -6.66 27.89
N GLU A 98 -1.42 -6.47 29.10
CA GLU A 98 -2.19 -6.71 30.33
C GLU A 98 -3.47 -5.86 30.40
N ASP A 99 -3.40 -4.60 29.94
CA ASP A 99 -4.48 -3.61 30.01
C ASP A 99 -5.39 -3.55 28.78
N GLY A 100 -5.16 -4.38 27.75
CA GLY A 100 -5.94 -4.34 26.50
C GLY A 100 -5.10 -4.59 25.25
N VAL A 101 -5.39 -3.88 24.18
CA VAL A 101 -4.62 -3.95 22.93
C VAL A 101 -3.87 -2.66 22.70
N THR A 102 -2.58 -2.77 22.42
CA THR A 102 -1.73 -1.66 22.02
C THR A 102 -1.44 -1.76 20.52
N LEU A 103 -1.60 -0.65 19.80
CA LEU A 103 -1.22 -0.49 18.39
C LEU A 103 0.23 -0.03 18.34
N TYR A 104 1.11 -0.85 17.79
CA TYR A 104 2.50 -0.52 17.52
C TYR A 104 2.69 -0.19 16.04
N LEU A 105 3.55 0.78 15.77
CA LEU A 105 3.85 1.27 14.45
C LEU A 105 5.36 1.22 14.20
N ALA A 106 5.77 0.73 13.01
CA ALA A 106 7.16 0.81 12.58
C ALA A 106 7.27 1.45 11.20
N GLY A 107 8.04 2.51 11.14
CA GLY A 107 8.43 3.27 9.97
C GLY A 107 9.87 3.75 10.16
N GLU A 108 10.13 5.02 9.93
CA GLU A 108 11.42 5.63 10.29
C GLU A 108 11.68 5.56 11.81
N GLN A 109 10.62 5.60 12.60
CA GLN A 109 10.66 5.48 14.05
C GLN A 109 9.65 4.43 14.51
N PHE A 110 9.90 3.86 15.68
CA PHE A 110 8.96 2.98 16.36
C PHE A 110 8.09 3.81 17.28
N SER A 111 6.79 3.55 17.27
CA SER A 111 5.84 4.18 18.17
C SER A 111 4.74 3.22 18.60
N ALA A 112 4.05 3.54 19.70
CA ALA A 112 2.98 2.77 20.25
C ALA A 112 1.84 3.68 20.71
N ALA A 113 0.60 3.22 20.59
CA ALA A 113 -0.60 3.89 21.02
C ALA A 113 -1.50 2.91 21.75
N LYS A 114 -1.98 3.27 22.95
CA LYS A 114 -3.03 2.50 23.60
C LYS A 114 -4.33 2.61 22.81
N THR A 115 -5.12 1.54 22.78
CA THR A 115 -6.42 1.51 22.13
C THR A 115 -7.50 1.18 23.14
N ALA A 116 -8.76 1.44 22.78
CA ALA A 116 -9.89 0.97 23.56
C ALA A 116 -10.35 -0.46 23.18
N LEU A 117 -9.59 -1.14 22.28
CA LEU A 117 -9.91 -2.51 21.87
C LEU A 117 -9.63 -3.48 23.04
N PRO A 118 -10.64 -4.26 23.52
CA PRO A 118 -10.41 -5.21 24.57
C PRO A 118 -9.49 -6.36 24.13
N ALA A 119 -8.60 -6.81 25.01
CA ALA A 119 -7.72 -7.96 24.75
C ALA A 119 -8.51 -9.20 24.33
N GLN A 120 -9.65 -9.45 24.97
CA GLN A 120 -10.54 -10.58 24.65
C GLN A 120 -11.06 -10.55 23.22
N SER A 121 -11.34 -9.38 22.64
CA SER A 121 -11.80 -9.24 21.27
C SER A 121 -10.72 -9.65 20.27
N LEU A 122 -9.46 -9.32 20.52
CA LEU A 122 -8.32 -9.75 19.73
C LEU A 122 -8.12 -11.26 19.86
N THR A 123 -8.04 -11.77 21.09
CA THR A 123 -7.81 -13.20 21.36
C THR A 123 -8.88 -14.09 20.73
N ALA A 124 -10.17 -13.73 20.90
CA ALA A 124 -11.27 -14.51 20.35
C ALA A 124 -11.21 -14.63 18.80
N GLN A 125 -10.75 -13.58 18.13
CA GLN A 125 -10.57 -13.65 16.68
C GLN A 125 -9.34 -14.49 16.29
N LEU A 126 -8.27 -14.46 17.10
CA LEU A 126 -7.06 -15.23 16.83
C LEU A 126 -7.20 -16.73 17.13
N GLU A 127 -8.25 -17.18 17.82
CA GLU A 127 -8.49 -18.61 18.12
C GLU A 127 -8.57 -19.50 16.88
N THR A 128 -8.93 -18.93 15.72
CA THR A 128 -9.02 -19.66 14.46
C THR A 128 -7.71 -19.70 13.68
N ALA A 129 -6.66 -19.00 14.15
CA ALA A 129 -5.37 -18.98 13.49
C ALA A 129 -4.70 -20.36 13.54
N VAL A 130 -4.21 -20.80 12.38
CA VAL A 130 -3.53 -22.10 12.23
C VAL A 130 -2.05 -21.84 12.00
N PRO A 131 -1.17 -22.14 12.98
CA PRO A 131 0.26 -21.91 12.83
C PRO A 131 0.85 -22.63 11.61
N ASP A 132 1.68 -21.91 10.86
CA ASP A 132 2.33 -22.40 9.63
C ASP A 132 3.85 -22.52 9.76
N GLY A 133 4.40 -22.24 10.96
CA GLY A 133 5.82 -22.26 11.25
C GLY A 133 6.56 -21.02 10.79
N SER A 134 5.87 -19.96 10.37
CA SER A 134 6.52 -18.69 10.01
C SER A 134 7.12 -17.98 11.22
N PHE A 135 8.19 -17.21 10.99
CA PHE A 135 8.87 -16.44 12.03
C PHE A 135 9.55 -15.21 11.40
N PHE A 136 9.84 -14.19 12.20
CA PHE A 136 10.62 -13.05 11.75
C PHE A 136 12.13 -13.31 11.87
N ALA A 137 12.93 -12.72 11.01
CA ALA A 137 14.39 -12.90 11.00
C ALA A 137 15.04 -12.56 12.35
N PHE A 138 14.53 -11.54 13.08
CA PHE A 138 15.03 -11.19 14.41
C PHE A 138 14.81 -12.29 15.46
N GLU A 139 13.91 -13.23 15.26
CA GLU A 139 13.63 -14.35 16.16
C GLU A 139 14.64 -15.48 16.02
N ALA A 140 15.19 -15.67 14.82
CA ALA A 140 16.17 -16.72 14.54
C ALA A 140 17.54 -16.45 15.20
N GLY A 141 17.96 -15.19 15.24
CA GLY A 141 19.17 -14.76 15.94
C GLY A 141 20.52 -15.31 15.41
N GLN A 142 20.53 -16.06 14.32
CA GLN A 142 21.70 -16.74 13.76
C GLN A 142 21.67 -16.82 12.22
N GLU A 143 22.80 -17.16 11.61
CA GLU A 143 22.90 -17.42 10.19
C GLU A 143 21.93 -18.55 9.72
N PRO A 144 21.34 -18.43 8.49
CA PRO A 144 21.62 -17.38 7.51
C PRO A 144 20.78 -16.10 7.69
N TYR A 145 19.92 -15.99 8.70
CA TYR A 145 18.92 -14.94 8.85
C TYR A 145 19.47 -13.64 9.47
N ALA A 146 20.66 -13.70 10.10
CA ALA A 146 21.27 -12.54 10.73
C ALA A 146 21.60 -11.39 9.76
N ALA A 147 21.75 -11.69 8.46
CA ALA A 147 22.01 -10.70 7.42
C ALA A 147 20.73 -10.02 6.88
N LEU A 148 19.55 -10.52 7.25
CA LEU A 148 18.26 -9.95 6.81
C LEU A 148 17.82 -8.82 7.72
N ASP A 149 16.95 -7.95 7.19
CA ASP A 149 16.20 -7.05 8.05
C ASP A 149 15.43 -7.88 9.09
N GLY A 150 15.51 -7.46 10.35
CA GLY A 150 14.84 -8.16 11.45
C GLY A 150 13.34 -8.36 11.23
N LEU A 151 12.68 -7.45 10.51
CA LEU A 151 11.25 -7.53 10.17
C LEU A 151 10.96 -8.39 8.91
N SER A 152 11.98 -9.00 8.31
CA SER A 152 11.77 -9.97 7.22
C SER A 152 11.02 -11.19 7.74
N LEU A 153 9.87 -11.48 7.16
CA LEU A 153 9.09 -12.67 7.48
C LEU A 153 9.62 -13.87 6.70
N ILE A 154 9.92 -14.93 7.42
CA ILE A 154 10.33 -16.24 6.89
C ILE A 154 9.14 -17.16 7.00
N SER A 155 8.66 -17.68 5.88
CA SER A 155 7.53 -18.61 5.82
C SER A 155 7.78 -19.72 4.81
N ALA A 156 6.91 -20.72 4.80
CA ALA A 156 6.91 -21.76 3.78
C ALA A 156 6.47 -21.24 2.40
N GLN A 157 5.77 -20.11 2.36
CA GLN A 157 5.39 -19.44 1.11
C GLN A 157 6.63 -18.78 0.49
N SER A 158 6.85 -18.98 -0.79
CA SER A 158 7.97 -18.39 -1.53
C SER A 158 7.46 -17.49 -2.65
N ALA A 159 8.16 -16.38 -2.85
CA ALA A 159 7.89 -15.49 -3.96
C ALA A 159 8.07 -16.23 -5.29
N GLN A 160 7.05 -16.19 -6.15
CA GLN A 160 7.16 -16.66 -7.53
C GLN A 160 7.64 -15.49 -8.40
N VAL A 161 8.92 -15.49 -8.70
CA VAL A 161 9.51 -14.47 -9.59
C VAL A 161 9.46 -14.98 -11.01
N SER A 162 8.77 -14.24 -11.87
CA SER A 162 8.67 -14.55 -13.30
C SER A 162 9.17 -13.36 -14.11
N THR A 163 9.81 -13.65 -15.23
CA THR A 163 10.09 -12.66 -16.26
C THR A 163 9.15 -12.88 -17.43
N GLY A 164 8.57 -11.80 -17.92
CA GLY A 164 7.67 -11.85 -19.05
C GLY A 164 7.82 -10.61 -19.93
N GLN A 165 7.36 -10.70 -21.16
CA GLN A 165 7.24 -9.57 -22.05
C GLN A 165 5.75 -9.27 -22.23
N SER A 166 5.33 -8.09 -21.81
CA SER A 166 3.96 -7.62 -22.06
C SER A 166 3.92 -6.89 -23.41
N ALA A 167 2.89 -7.16 -24.21
CA ALA A 167 2.58 -6.30 -25.34
C ALA A 167 2.21 -4.91 -24.82
N ASN A 168 2.70 -3.85 -25.49
CA ASN A 168 2.30 -2.49 -25.16
C ASN A 168 0.79 -2.34 -25.44
N PRO A 169 -0.07 -2.12 -24.42
CA PRO A 169 -1.50 -1.95 -24.60
C PRO A 169 -1.89 -0.58 -25.17
N CYS A 170 -0.93 0.35 -25.27
CA CYS A 170 -1.16 1.73 -25.67
C CYS A 170 -1.33 1.87 -27.19
N ASP A 171 -2.32 1.16 -27.76
CA ASP A 171 -2.78 1.41 -29.11
C ASP A 171 -3.60 2.72 -29.21
N ALA A 172 -3.91 3.14 -30.43
CA ALA A 172 -4.64 4.38 -30.67
C ALA A 172 -6.04 4.39 -29.99
N ARG A 173 -6.68 3.23 -29.83
CA ARG A 173 -7.98 3.08 -29.19
C ARG A 173 -7.86 3.28 -27.66
N PHE A 174 -6.86 2.63 -27.05
CA PHE A 174 -6.58 2.79 -25.63
C PHE A 174 -6.24 4.25 -25.31
N ILE A 175 -5.34 4.88 -26.08
CA ILE A 175 -4.92 6.27 -25.90
C ILE A 175 -6.13 7.23 -26.00
N SER A 176 -7.02 7.01 -26.97
CA SER A 176 -8.24 7.83 -27.12
C SER A 176 -9.20 7.63 -25.96
N ALA A 177 -9.35 6.40 -25.46
CA ALA A 177 -10.19 6.11 -24.30
C ALA A 177 -9.63 6.75 -23.04
N LEU A 178 -8.31 6.67 -22.82
CA LEU A 178 -7.62 7.32 -21.72
C LEU A 178 -7.80 8.84 -21.73
N ALA A 179 -7.61 9.47 -22.89
CA ALA A 179 -7.82 10.91 -23.05
C ALA A 179 -9.26 11.31 -22.65
N ALA A 180 -10.26 10.57 -23.14
CA ALA A 180 -11.66 10.82 -22.79
C ALA A 180 -11.95 10.64 -21.31
N GLN A 181 -11.34 9.64 -20.65
CA GLN A 181 -11.51 9.39 -19.21
C GLN A 181 -11.00 10.54 -18.33
N ILE A 182 -9.93 11.21 -18.76
CA ILE A 182 -9.36 12.36 -18.03
C ILE A 182 -9.89 13.71 -18.53
N GLY A 183 -10.92 13.70 -19.41
CA GLY A 183 -11.61 14.91 -19.85
C GLY A 183 -11.02 15.60 -21.07
N ILE A 184 -10.05 14.98 -21.73
CA ILE A 184 -9.48 15.48 -23.00
C ILE A 184 -10.30 14.98 -24.19
N ASN A 185 -10.58 15.85 -25.16
CA ASN A 185 -11.22 15.44 -26.41
C ASN A 185 -10.24 14.65 -27.30
N PRO A 186 -10.40 13.33 -27.46
CA PRO A 186 -9.45 12.53 -28.24
C PRO A 186 -9.50 12.77 -29.75
N TYR A 187 -10.51 13.49 -30.24
CA TYR A 187 -10.75 13.78 -31.67
C TYR A 187 -10.53 15.26 -32.02
N GLY A 188 -10.07 16.07 -31.07
CA GLY A 188 -9.79 17.48 -31.29
C GLY A 188 -8.47 17.73 -32.03
N ASP A 189 -8.27 18.98 -32.48
CA ASP A 189 -7.04 19.42 -33.16
C ASP A 189 -5.81 19.45 -32.22
N ALA A 190 -6.01 19.21 -30.93
CA ALA A 190 -4.97 19.17 -29.91
C ALA A 190 -4.14 17.88 -29.92
N ARG A 191 -4.48 16.89 -30.77
CA ARG A 191 -3.76 15.62 -30.89
C ARG A 191 -2.57 15.75 -31.84
N PHE A 192 -1.41 15.33 -31.37
CA PHE A 192 -0.18 15.30 -32.15
C PHE A 192 0.52 13.93 -31.97
N VAL A 193 1.15 13.42 -33.01
CA VAL A 193 1.95 12.20 -32.95
C VAL A 193 3.35 12.53 -33.45
N ASP A 194 4.35 12.35 -32.59
CA ASP A 194 5.76 12.57 -32.88
C ASP A 194 6.38 11.48 -33.73
N ASN A 195 7.56 11.75 -34.27
CA ASN A 195 8.31 10.81 -35.10
C ASN A 195 8.79 9.57 -34.32
N ASP A 196 8.89 9.66 -32.99
CA ASP A 196 9.21 8.55 -32.09
C ASP A 196 7.99 7.72 -31.68
N GLY A 197 6.81 8.07 -32.22
CA GLY A 197 5.54 7.38 -31.92
C GLY A 197 4.86 7.88 -30.64
N THR A 198 5.36 8.92 -29.99
CA THR A 198 4.69 9.53 -28.84
C THR A 198 3.42 10.24 -29.30
N THR A 199 2.29 9.91 -28.70
CA THR A 199 1.01 10.60 -28.91
C THR A 199 0.81 11.61 -27.80
N SER A 200 0.60 12.87 -28.15
CA SER A 200 0.37 13.97 -27.24
C SER A 200 -0.97 14.66 -27.50
N PHE A 201 -1.60 15.11 -26.44
CA PHE A 201 -2.78 15.98 -26.47
C PHE A 201 -2.46 17.18 -25.61
N THR A 202 -2.62 18.39 -26.14
CA THR A 202 -2.34 19.63 -25.41
C THR A 202 -3.56 20.54 -25.49
N GLU A 203 -4.19 20.78 -24.38
CA GLU A 203 -5.25 21.76 -24.19
C GLU A 203 -4.76 22.91 -23.30
N THR A 204 -5.59 23.93 -23.07
CA THR A 204 -5.17 25.14 -22.38
C THR A 204 -4.71 24.87 -20.94
N THR A 205 -5.36 23.92 -20.25
CA THR A 205 -5.17 23.63 -18.82
C THR A 205 -4.56 22.28 -18.54
N HIS A 206 -4.46 21.39 -19.52
CA HIS A 206 -3.95 20.03 -19.32
C HIS A 206 -3.29 19.46 -20.56
N ALA A 207 -2.32 18.60 -20.34
CA ALA A 207 -1.59 17.88 -21.36
C ALA A 207 -1.44 16.41 -21.00
N LEU A 208 -1.68 15.53 -21.95
CA LEU A 208 -1.45 14.10 -21.86
C LEU A 208 -0.41 13.71 -22.90
N SER A 209 0.59 12.93 -22.53
CA SER A 209 1.47 12.28 -23.50
C SER A 209 1.59 10.79 -23.20
N VAL A 210 1.63 9.98 -24.27
CA VAL A 210 1.81 8.54 -24.19
C VAL A 210 2.91 8.16 -25.16
N THR A 211 4.04 7.69 -24.64
CA THR A 211 5.17 7.25 -25.47
C THR A 211 4.88 5.93 -26.20
N ALA A 212 5.64 5.63 -27.25
CA ALA A 212 5.57 4.34 -27.93
C ALA A 212 5.86 3.16 -26.98
N GLY A 213 6.65 3.36 -25.91
CA GLY A 213 6.91 2.37 -24.87
C GLY A 213 5.80 2.23 -23.81
N GLY A 214 4.71 3.02 -23.91
CA GLY A 214 3.58 2.95 -22.99
C GLY A 214 3.71 3.80 -21.72
N ARG A 215 4.72 4.69 -21.61
CA ARG A 215 4.79 5.66 -20.52
C ARG A 215 3.72 6.72 -20.72
N VAL A 216 2.88 6.91 -19.70
CA VAL A 216 1.84 7.94 -19.67
C VAL A 216 2.31 9.10 -18.80
N SER A 217 2.22 10.32 -19.29
CA SER A 217 2.42 11.56 -18.54
C SER A 217 1.18 12.44 -18.69
N PHE A 218 0.63 12.85 -17.56
CA PHE A 218 -0.51 13.75 -17.51
C PHE A 218 -0.18 14.94 -16.61
N GLN A 219 -0.36 16.15 -17.13
CA GLN A 219 -0.08 17.40 -16.43
C GLN A 219 -1.31 18.30 -16.49
N VAL A 220 -1.59 18.97 -15.38
CA VAL A 220 -2.64 19.99 -15.28
C VAL A 220 -2.07 21.25 -14.69
N SER A 221 -2.42 22.40 -15.25
CA SER A 221 -2.08 23.73 -14.71
C SER A 221 -3.17 24.27 -13.79
N GLU A 222 -4.39 23.73 -13.88
CA GLU A 222 -5.52 24.07 -13.02
C GLU A 222 -6.17 22.78 -12.49
N PRO A 223 -6.61 22.74 -11.21
CA PRO A 223 -7.22 21.55 -10.64
C PRO A 223 -8.43 21.10 -11.47
N LEU A 224 -8.44 19.85 -11.90
CA LEU A 224 -9.62 19.25 -12.54
C LEU A 224 -10.69 19.03 -11.47
N GLU A 225 -11.89 19.59 -11.64
CA GLU A 225 -13.00 19.46 -10.67
C GLU A 225 -13.24 18.01 -10.24
N ARG A 226 -13.09 17.07 -11.17
CA ARG A 226 -13.30 15.64 -10.95
C ARG A 226 -12.28 15.00 -9.98
N PHE A 227 -11.05 15.52 -9.91
CA PHE A 227 -9.95 14.97 -9.11
C PHE A 227 -9.49 15.98 -8.05
N GLN A 228 -10.34 16.93 -7.70
CA GLN A 228 -10.04 17.85 -6.62
C GLN A 228 -10.11 17.14 -5.28
N SER A 229 -9.14 17.44 -4.45
CA SER A 229 -9.16 17.07 -3.05
C SER A 229 -10.37 17.70 -2.36
N ALA A 230 -11.15 16.91 -1.62
CA ALA A 230 -12.31 17.40 -0.88
C ALA A 230 -11.94 18.41 0.24
N ALA A 231 -10.68 18.38 0.69
CA ALA A 231 -10.10 19.30 1.65
C ALA A 231 -8.62 19.47 1.35
N ASP A 232 -8.00 20.55 1.82
CA ASP A 232 -6.56 20.76 1.73
C ASP A 232 -5.85 20.00 2.85
N SER A 233 -6.03 18.68 2.89
CA SER A 233 -5.33 17.78 3.79
C SER A 233 -4.51 16.77 2.99
N ARG A 234 -3.48 16.22 3.62
CA ARG A 234 -2.63 15.18 3.01
C ARG A 234 -3.45 13.95 2.60
N GLU A 235 -4.38 13.53 3.46
CA GLU A 235 -5.26 12.38 3.22
C GLU A 235 -6.11 12.59 1.98
N SER A 236 -6.73 13.77 1.85
CA SER A 236 -7.56 14.12 0.70
C SER A 236 -6.77 14.18 -0.59
N ARG A 237 -5.51 14.66 -0.55
CA ARG A 237 -4.62 14.69 -1.72
C ARG A 237 -4.19 13.27 -2.15
N VAL A 238 -3.86 12.41 -1.18
CA VAL A 238 -3.54 10.99 -1.44
C VAL A 238 -4.75 10.25 -2.01
N GLU A 239 -5.95 10.52 -1.50
CA GLU A 239 -7.18 9.91 -2.02
C GLU A 239 -7.49 10.37 -3.44
N ALA A 240 -7.32 11.64 -3.76
CA ALA A 240 -7.49 12.16 -5.12
C ALA A 240 -6.49 11.50 -6.10
N ALA A 241 -5.23 11.31 -5.70
CA ALA A 241 -4.24 10.60 -6.49
C ALA A 241 -4.63 9.13 -6.71
N ARG A 242 -5.12 8.45 -5.68
CA ARG A 242 -5.59 7.07 -5.76
C ARG A 242 -6.78 6.93 -6.72
N GLU A 243 -7.75 7.84 -6.64
CA GLU A 243 -8.92 7.86 -7.51
C GLU A 243 -8.55 8.10 -8.98
N LEU A 244 -7.66 9.05 -9.24
CA LEU A 244 -7.12 9.31 -10.58
C LEU A 244 -6.47 8.05 -11.16
N LEU A 245 -5.58 7.41 -10.42
CA LEU A 245 -4.89 6.21 -10.87
C LEU A 245 -5.85 5.02 -11.06
N SER A 246 -6.82 4.84 -10.18
CA SER A 246 -7.85 3.81 -10.33
C SER A 246 -8.67 4.02 -11.61
N THR A 247 -8.95 5.28 -11.96
CA THR A 247 -9.66 5.62 -13.20
C THR A 247 -8.81 5.30 -14.43
N ILE A 248 -7.51 5.66 -14.42
CA ILE A 248 -6.60 5.46 -15.54
C ILE A 248 -6.26 3.97 -15.73
N SER A 249 -6.01 3.25 -14.62
CA SER A 249 -5.57 1.85 -14.65
C SER A 249 -6.72 0.83 -14.79
N GLY A 250 -7.97 1.27 -14.74
CA GLY A 250 -9.13 0.38 -14.75
C GLY A 250 -9.14 -0.57 -15.95
N GLY A 251 -9.02 -1.87 -15.67
CA GLY A 251 -9.05 -2.94 -16.66
C GLY A 251 -7.73 -3.22 -17.39
N THR A 252 -6.62 -2.55 -17.05
CA THR A 252 -5.31 -2.76 -17.71
C THR A 252 -4.32 -3.56 -16.88
N LEU A 253 -4.60 -3.77 -15.58
CA LEU A 253 -3.64 -4.36 -14.63
C LEU A 253 -3.61 -5.90 -14.66
N GLY A 254 -4.59 -6.56 -15.29
CA GLY A 254 -4.71 -8.00 -15.19
C GLY A 254 -4.82 -8.45 -13.71
N GLU A 255 -3.94 -9.36 -13.29
CA GLU A 255 -3.88 -9.85 -11.91
C GLU A 255 -2.99 -8.99 -11.00
N ALA A 256 -2.26 -8.02 -11.56
CA ALA A 256 -1.43 -7.13 -10.77
C ALA A 256 -2.29 -6.10 -10.00
N ARG A 257 -1.82 -5.71 -8.83
CA ARG A 257 -2.45 -4.67 -8.00
C ARG A 257 -1.55 -3.47 -7.88
N LEU A 258 -2.17 -2.30 -7.81
CA LEU A 258 -1.49 -1.02 -7.63
C LEU A 258 -1.53 -0.63 -6.17
N TYR A 259 -0.36 -0.36 -5.60
CA TYR A 259 -0.20 0.01 -4.19
C TYR A 259 0.53 1.33 -4.06
N LEU A 260 0.11 2.16 -3.10
CA LEU A 260 0.87 3.33 -2.66
C LEU A 260 2.14 2.86 -1.97
N THR A 261 3.30 3.33 -2.44
CA THR A 261 4.62 2.96 -1.91
C THR A 261 5.34 4.12 -1.24
N ASP A 262 5.00 5.36 -1.59
CA ASP A 262 5.58 6.55 -0.97
C ASP A 262 4.63 7.74 -1.06
N VAL A 263 4.70 8.62 -0.06
CA VAL A 263 4.09 9.95 -0.04
C VAL A 263 5.10 10.95 0.48
N SER A 264 5.55 11.83 -0.37
CA SER A 264 6.51 12.88 -0.02
C SER A 264 5.99 14.26 -0.38
N GLU A 265 6.58 15.29 0.22
CA GLU A 265 6.32 16.68 -0.12
C GLU A 265 7.56 17.24 -0.84
N GLN A 266 7.35 17.75 -2.06
CA GLN A 266 8.40 18.33 -2.88
C GLN A 266 7.91 19.68 -3.44
N ASP A 267 8.64 20.75 -3.16
CA ASP A 267 8.31 22.10 -3.62
C ASP A 267 6.85 22.55 -3.33
N GLY A 268 6.32 22.13 -2.17
CA GLY A 268 4.95 22.42 -1.76
C GLY A 268 3.88 21.56 -2.46
N GLN A 269 4.30 20.54 -3.18
CA GLN A 269 3.43 19.59 -3.84
C GLN A 269 3.50 18.22 -3.15
N THR A 270 2.36 17.55 -3.00
CA THR A 270 2.31 16.18 -2.53
C THR A 270 2.59 15.24 -3.69
N VAL A 271 3.67 14.46 -3.58
CA VAL A 271 4.04 13.42 -4.55
C VAL A 271 3.63 12.06 -3.99
N CYS A 272 2.74 11.37 -4.70
CA CYS A 272 2.32 10.02 -4.37
C CYS A 272 2.92 9.04 -5.37
N THR A 273 3.72 8.10 -4.89
CA THR A 273 4.30 7.04 -5.71
C THR A 273 3.51 5.75 -5.53
N PHE A 274 3.15 5.15 -6.66
CA PHE A 274 2.47 3.86 -6.68
C PHE A 274 3.27 2.85 -7.47
N ALA A 275 3.19 1.59 -7.07
CA ALA A 275 3.88 0.51 -7.75
C ALA A 275 2.95 -0.68 -7.97
N TYR A 276 3.27 -1.47 -8.99
CA TYR A 276 2.54 -2.69 -9.30
C TYR A 276 3.13 -3.87 -8.54
N PHE A 277 2.23 -4.70 -8.00
CA PHE A 277 2.59 -5.95 -7.37
C PHE A 277 1.78 -7.09 -7.96
N LEU A 278 2.42 -8.22 -8.19
CA LEU A 278 1.79 -9.47 -8.58
C LEU A 278 2.07 -10.51 -7.50
N ASN A 279 1.01 -10.97 -6.85
CA ASN A 279 1.13 -11.90 -5.71
C ASN A 279 2.19 -11.48 -4.68
N GLY A 280 2.13 -10.21 -4.25
CA GLY A 280 3.06 -9.66 -3.26
C GLY A 280 4.48 -9.37 -3.75
N VAL A 281 4.79 -9.67 -5.02
CA VAL A 281 6.10 -9.38 -5.63
C VAL A 281 6.02 -8.08 -6.42
N TYR A 282 6.97 -7.19 -6.18
CA TYR A 282 7.09 -5.93 -6.92
C TYR A 282 7.33 -6.18 -8.41
N VAL A 283 6.56 -5.51 -9.26
CA VAL A 283 6.72 -5.56 -10.71
C VAL A 283 7.63 -4.43 -11.16
N SER A 284 8.84 -4.78 -11.59
CA SER A 284 9.78 -3.83 -12.19
C SER A 284 9.66 -3.88 -13.70
N ALA A 285 9.36 -2.74 -14.32
CA ALA A 285 9.45 -2.59 -15.76
C ALA A 285 10.92 -2.33 -16.13
N ILE A 286 11.51 -3.22 -16.92
CA ILE A 286 12.80 -2.99 -17.57
C ILE A 286 12.52 -2.35 -18.92
N GLU A 287 12.87 -1.08 -19.09
CA GLU A 287 12.82 -0.46 -20.41
C GLU A 287 13.83 -1.21 -21.32
N PRO A 288 13.44 -1.66 -22.53
CA PRO A 288 14.41 -2.22 -23.45
C PRO A 288 15.47 -1.16 -23.73
N ALA A 289 16.74 -1.56 -23.65
CA ALA A 289 17.84 -0.69 -24.03
C ALA A 289 17.60 -0.19 -25.47
N ALA A 290 17.64 1.12 -25.65
CA ALA A 290 17.44 1.79 -26.93
C ALA A 290 18.58 1.44 -27.93
#